data_a9ba8ce1298dd658bdaf3d830519f72f
#
_entry.id   a9ba8ce1298dd658bdaf3d830519f72f
#
_cell.length_a   1.000
_cell.length_b   1.000
_cell.length_c   1.000
_cell.angle_alpha   90.00
_cell.angle_beta   90.00
_cell.angle_gamma   90.00
#
_symmetry.space_group_name_H-M   'P 1'
#
loop_
_entity.id
_entity.type
_entity.pdbx_description
1 polymer ?
#
loop_
_entity_poly.entity_id
_entity_poly.type
_entity_poly.pdbx_seq_one_letter_code
_entity_poly.pdbx_strand_id
1 'polypeptide(L)'
;MKQLFIPLVIFQVLITLPAAAQKDFTPQWSKGIVWYQIFPERFSNGDPSNDPKLQDQQGAYPFDDSSAFEIHPWTSDWYRLQPYEQANGKNIYFNIQRRRYGGDLQGVINKLDYIKSLGVNAIYMTPIFWSPSSHKYDALCYHHVDPTFGPDPAGDTRMMETEDPLQPESWVWTKADLLALKLIEEVHKRKMYIIFDGVFNHLGVNNFAFKDVEKNQQASPYKDWFSIISWRDSAKGTDFNYSGWFGIKTLPELKEDSAGIVAGPKQYIFNSTKRWMNPMNKGTAHGIDGWRLDVAYNVAHPFWKDWRKWVRSINPNAYLTAELVDPIEKTKPYLMGDEFDATMNYNFAFIVHDFFVQDSTASTVTAFDSKLRELREAFGEPVALNMQNLMNSHDATRLASAVANPDGLKFGNWGKYFNWSQKSNNKNYNARKPTPAQRQKQKLIVAFQMMYVGSPMFFYGDEAGMWGANDPDCRKPMIWPGQSYEAERFNPDQTTHAADAVVFDRDLFNWYKKFIGIRQQYSSLRLGSFHTLETSDAKKLYAFKRTLGNENVIVVINRSDKPVVFTHTDLKTNNFKDIFSRLKVTRQVMVKPMDIVVLANR
;
A
#
# COMPACT_ATOMS: atom_id res chain seq x y z
N MET A 1 25.93 9.68 79.48
CA MET A 1 25.52 10.43 78.32
C MET A 1 25.15 9.43 77.23
N LYS A 2 23.84 9.25 77.00
CA LYS A 2 23.32 8.38 75.93
C LYS A 2 23.02 9.29 74.70
N GLN A 3 23.73 9.09 73.59
CA GLN A 3 23.47 9.77 72.37
C GLN A 3 22.28 9.10 71.66
N LEU A 4 21.25 9.88 71.39
CA LEU A 4 20.08 9.49 70.60
C LEU A 4 20.40 9.70 69.11
N PHE A 5 20.44 8.63 68.30
CA PHE A 5 20.48 8.71 66.84
C PHE A 5 19.05 8.74 66.30
N ILE A 6 18.66 9.85 65.65
CA ILE A 6 17.41 9.97 64.88
C ILE A 6 17.74 9.66 63.42
N PRO A 7 17.14 8.64 62.76
CA PRO A 7 17.33 8.41 61.32
C PRO A 7 16.51 9.42 60.52
N LEU A 8 17.20 10.19 59.67
CA LEU A 8 16.58 11.08 58.69
C LEU A 8 16.04 10.24 57.52
N VAL A 9 14.72 10.07 57.43
CA VAL A 9 14.06 9.43 56.29
C VAL A 9 13.89 10.49 55.22
N ILE A 10 14.69 10.44 54.14
CA ILE A 10 14.54 11.28 52.96
C ILE A 10 13.44 10.65 52.09
N PHE A 11 12.26 11.28 52.06
CA PHE A 11 11.23 10.98 51.10
C PHE A 11 11.64 11.55 49.73
N GLN A 12 12.11 10.72 48.80
CA GLN A 12 12.23 11.11 47.41
C GLN A 12 10.84 11.18 46.76
N VAL A 13 10.32 12.38 46.63
CA VAL A 13 9.13 12.65 45.81
C VAL A 13 9.55 12.55 44.35
N LEU A 14 9.25 11.43 43.72
CA LEU A 14 9.31 11.30 42.24
C LEU A 14 8.27 12.23 41.65
N ILE A 15 8.67 13.43 41.25
CA ILE A 15 7.86 14.32 40.41
C ILE A 15 7.87 13.70 39.02
N THR A 16 6.83 12.95 38.68
CA THR A 16 6.56 12.56 37.30
C THR A 16 6.10 13.83 36.56
N LEU A 17 7.05 14.46 35.87
CA LEU A 17 6.69 15.50 34.90
C LEU A 17 5.75 14.87 33.86
N PRO A 18 4.59 15.48 33.55
CA PRO A 18 3.77 14.98 32.46
C PRO A 18 4.61 15.02 31.19
N ALA A 19 4.71 13.87 30.49
CA ALA A 19 5.33 13.82 29.19
C ALA A 19 4.66 14.92 28.32
N ALA A 20 5.43 15.87 27.82
CA ALA A 20 4.93 16.90 26.96
C ALA A 20 4.18 16.20 25.81
N ALA A 21 2.90 16.47 25.65
CA ALA A 21 2.11 15.88 24.58
C ALA A 21 2.81 16.18 23.26
N GLN A 22 3.16 15.13 22.53
CA GLN A 22 3.82 15.26 21.23
C GLN A 22 2.93 16.15 20.35
N LYS A 23 3.51 17.22 19.78
CA LYS A 23 2.76 18.14 18.90
C LYS A 23 2.18 17.33 17.73
N ASP A 24 0.87 17.41 17.55
CA ASP A 24 0.19 16.78 16.43
C ASP A 24 0.51 17.52 15.13
N PHE A 25 1.26 16.90 14.26
CA PHE A 25 1.69 17.42 12.96
C PHE A 25 1.00 16.72 11.78
N THR A 26 0.12 15.74 12.09
CA THR A 26 -0.56 14.92 11.08
C THR A 26 -1.91 15.50 10.71
N PRO A 27 -2.40 15.32 9.47
CA PRO A 27 -3.73 15.77 9.09
C PRO A 27 -4.83 15.08 9.90
N GLN A 28 -5.82 15.84 10.38
CA GLN A 28 -6.89 15.26 11.19
C GLN A 28 -7.79 14.30 10.40
N TRP A 29 -7.99 14.56 9.11
CA TRP A 29 -8.85 13.75 8.25
C TRP A 29 -8.32 12.33 8.02
N SER A 30 -7.00 12.12 8.07
CA SER A 30 -6.36 10.83 7.77
C SER A 30 -6.31 9.85 8.96
N LYS A 31 -6.67 10.32 10.18
CA LYS A 31 -6.62 9.50 11.39
C LYS A 31 -7.69 8.42 11.39
N GLY A 32 -7.24 7.18 11.45
CA GLY A 32 -8.09 6.01 11.60
C GLY A 32 -9.05 5.74 10.45
N ILE A 33 -8.84 6.32 9.27
CA ILE A 33 -9.62 6.08 8.05
C ILE A 33 -9.28 4.72 7.43
N VAL A 34 -10.05 4.32 6.42
CA VAL A 34 -9.85 3.09 5.67
C VAL A 34 -9.39 3.42 4.26
N TRP A 35 -8.24 2.86 3.88
CA TRP A 35 -7.60 3.02 2.59
C TRP A 35 -7.90 1.86 1.65
N TYR A 36 -8.07 2.16 0.37
CA TYR A 36 -8.19 1.20 -0.72
C TYR A 36 -7.08 1.45 -1.75
N GLN A 37 -6.17 0.47 -1.92
CA GLN A 37 -5.08 0.57 -2.88
C GLN A 37 -5.52 0.05 -4.24
N ILE A 38 -5.30 0.84 -5.30
CA ILE A 38 -5.66 0.51 -6.68
C ILE A 38 -4.40 0.42 -7.54
N PHE A 39 -4.31 -0.63 -8.35
CA PHE A 39 -3.37 -0.78 -9.46
C PHE A 39 -4.17 -0.58 -10.76
N PRO A 40 -4.13 0.61 -11.39
CA PRO A 40 -5.10 1.01 -12.41
C PRO A 40 -5.20 0.05 -13.59
N GLU A 41 -4.07 -0.35 -14.16
CA GLU A 41 -3.98 -1.24 -15.33
C GLU A 41 -4.67 -2.60 -15.11
N ARG A 42 -4.86 -3.02 -13.86
CA ARG A 42 -5.47 -4.29 -13.44
C ARG A 42 -6.83 -4.11 -12.74
N PHE A 43 -7.35 -2.89 -12.64
CA PHE A 43 -8.55 -2.63 -11.87
C PHE A 43 -9.83 -2.70 -12.70
N SER A 44 -9.94 -1.90 -13.76
CA SER A 44 -11.09 -1.91 -14.66
C SER A 44 -10.76 -1.20 -15.97
N ASN A 45 -11.05 -1.83 -17.10
CA ASN A 45 -11.03 -1.18 -18.40
C ASN A 45 -12.34 -0.40 -18.57
N GLY A 46 -12.26 0.90 -18.69
CA GLY A 46 -13.41 1.80 -18.83
C GLY A 46 -13.60 2.34 -20.24
N ASP A 47 -12.55 2.27 -21.04
CA ASP A 47 -12.53 2.75 -22.43
C ASP A 47 -11.60 1.88 -23.30
N PRO A 48 -12.09 0.81 -23.94
CA PRO A 48 -11.26 -0.04 -24.78
C PRO A 48 -10.61 0.66 -25.99
N SER A 49 -10.99 1.91 -26.29
CA SER A 49 -10.39 2.66 -27.40
C SER A 49 -8.98 3.19 -27.07
N ASN A 50 -8.63 3.26 -25.78
CA ASN A 50 -7.32 3.68 -25.30
C ASN A 50 -6.38 2.51 -24.95
N ASP A 51 -6.81 1.28 -25.18
CA ASP A 51 -6.05 0.10 -24.85
C ASP A 51 -4.61 0.18 -25.38
N PRO A 52 -3.58 -0.16 -24.53
CA PRO A 52 -2.19 -0.10 -24.92
C PRO A 52 -1.86 -0.96 -26.14
N LYS A 53 -0.97 -0.46 -27.00
CA LYS A 53 -0.43 -1.16 -28.17
C LYS A 53 1.02 -1.60 -27.89
N LEU A 54 1.59 -2.41 -28.76
CA LEU A 54 2.99 -2.88 -28.63
C LEU A 54 3.97 -1.70 -28.47
N GLN A 55 3.77 -0.62 -29.21
CA GLN A 55 4.64 0.56 -29.13
C GLN A 55 4.61 1.27 -27.76
N ASP A 56 3.50 1.18 -27.04
CA ASP A 56 3.33 1.86 -25.74
C ASP A 56 4.11 1.17 -24.60
N GLN A 57 4.64 -0.04 -24.84
CA GLN A 57 5.48 -0.77 -23.90
C GLN A 57 6.96 -0.86 -24.31
N GLN A 58 7.38 -0.12 -25.35
CA GLN A 58 8.77 -0.13 -25.80
C GLN A 58 9.72 0.35 -24.68
N GLY A 59 10.77 -0.46 -24.42
CA GLY A 59 11.72 -0.22 -23.35
C GLY A 59 11.27 -0.70 -21.98
N ALA A 60 10.06 -1.26 -21.83
CA ALA A 60 9.67 -1.97 -20.61
C ALA A 60 10.29 -3.36 -20.56
N TYR A 61 10.61 -3.82 -19.34
CA TYR A 61 10.99 -5.21 -19.14
C TYR A 61 9.85 -6.15 -19.62
N PRO A 62 10.10 -7.22 -20.34
CA PRO A 62 11.39 -7.89 -20.61
C PRO A 62 12.08 -7.46 -21.93
N PHE A 63 11.87 -6.26 -22.43
CA PHE A 63 12.54 -5.67 -23.61
C PHE A 63 12.26 -6.39 -24.93
N ASP A 64 11.04 -6.86 -25.11
CA ASP A 64 10.57 -7.52 -26.31
C ASP A 64 9.62 -6.63 -27.11
N ASP A 65 10.15 -5.94 -28.08
CA ASP A 65 9.41 -5.03 -28.96
C ASP A 65 8.96 -5.69 -30.27
N SER A 66 9.17 -7.02 -30.42
CA SER A 66 8.99 -7.73 -31.68
C SER A 66 7.94 -8.85 -31.65
N SER A 67 7.72 -9.50 -30.51
CA SER A 67 6.72 -10.56 -30.40
C SER A 67 5.30 -10.03 -30.51
N ALA A 68 4.39 -10.85 -31.03
CA ALA A 68 2.97 -10.54 -31.11
C ALA A 68 2.43 -10.04 -29.76
N PHE A 69 1.53 -9.08 -29.84
CA PHE A 69 0.91 -8.43 -28.68
C PHE A 69 -0.59 -8.28 -28.92
N GLU A 70 -1.36 -8.66 -27.91
CA GLU A 70 -2.80 -8.42 -27.84
C GLU A 70 -3.16 -8.01 -26.40
N ILE A 71 -4.23 -7.27 -26.21
CA ILE A 71 -4.81 -7.03 -24.89
C ILE A 71 -5.23 -8.38 -24.32
N HIS A 72 -4.69 -8.69 -23.14
CA HIS A 72 -4.91 -9.99 -22.53
C HIS A 72 -6.37 -10.12 -22.06
N PRO A 73 -7.05 -11.25 -22.33
CA PRO A 73 -8.43 -11.42 -21.89
C PRO A 73 -8.56 -11.29 -20.37
N TRP A 74 -9.41 -10.37 -19.93
CA TRP A 74 -9.62 -10.03 -18.51
C TRP A 74 -10.00 -11.23 -17.63
N THR A 75 -10.72 -12.18 -18.23
CA THR A 75 -11.33 -13.31 -17.52
C THR A 75 -10.56 -14.63 -17.67
N SER A 76 -9.40 -14.59 -18.31
CA SER A 76 -8.57 -15.78 -18.57
C SER A 76 -7.93 -16.33 -17.29
N ASP A 77 -7.67 -17.66 -17.26
CA ASP A 77 -6.81 -18.29 -16.27
C ASP A 77 -5.43 -17.60 -16.26
N TRP A 78 -4.97 -17.20 -15.08
CA TRP A 78 -3.77 -16.40 -14.91
C TRP A 78 -2.50 -17.01 -15.52
N TYR A 79 -2.33 -18.31 -15.38
CA TYR A 79 -1.14 -19.00 -15.89
C TYR A 79 -1.34 -19.62 -17.29
N ARG A 80 -2.52 -19.48 -17.90
CA ARG A 80 -2.74 -19.96 -19.25
C ARG A 80 -2.05 -19.06 -20.26
N LEU A 81 -1.17 -19.64 -21.09
CA LEU A 81 -0.61 -18.94 -22.26
C LEU A 81 -1.68 -18.81 -23.36
N GLN A 82 -1.91 -17.57 -23.82
CA GLN A 82 -2.76 -17.30 -24.95
C GLN A 82 -2.06 -17.67 -26.28
N PRO A 83 -2.78 -17.84 -27.41
CA PRO A 83 -2.16 -18.21 -28.70
C PRO A 83 -1.03 -17.29 -29.13
N TYR A 84 -1.19 -15.95 -28.93
CA TYR A 84 -0.14 -14.98 -29.27
C TYR A 84 1.10 -15.10 -28.36
N GLU A 85 0.94 -15.53 -27.11
CA GLU A 85 2.03 -15.79 -26.16
C GLU A 85 2.75 -17.11 -26.47
N GLN A 86 2.01 -18.14 -26.90
CA GLN A 86 2.60 -19.41 -27.30
C GLN A 86 3.52 -19.25 -28.52
N ALA A 87 3.18 -18.35 -29.43
CA ALA A 87 3.93 -18.09 -30.66
C ALA A 87 5.37 -17.61 -30.40
N ASN A 88 5.65 -16.95 -29.26
CA ASN A 88 7.00 -16.46 -28.95
C ASN A 88 7.91 -17.50 -28.29
N GLY A 89 7.39 -18.66 -27.87
CA GLY A 89 8.15 -19.75 -27.24
C GLY A 89 8.73 -19.42 -25.87
N LYS A 90 8.32 -18.31 -25.25
CA LYS A 90 8.80 -17.88 -23.93
C LYS A 90 7.94 -18.45 -22.79
N ASN A 91 8.51 -18.51 -21.59
CA ASN A 91 7.78 -18.97 -20.41
C ASN A 91 6.69 -17.99 -19.98
N ILE A 92 5.84 -18.43 -19.05
CA ILE A 92 4.69 -17.66 -18.55
C ILE A 92 5.11 -16.35 -17.89
N TYR A 93 6.20 -16.30 -17.11
CA TYR A 93 6.61 -15.08 -16.40
C TYR A 93 7.15 -14.01 -17.35
N PHE A 94 7.81 -14.40 -18.44
CA PHE A 94 8.16 -13.47 -19.51
C PHE A 94 6.88 -12.84 -20.10
N ASN A 95 5.87 -13.64 -20.36
CA ASN A 95 4.61 -13.18 -20.95
C ASN A 95 3.78 -12.33 -19.96
N ILE A 96 3.70 -12.72 -18.67
CA ILE A 96 2.99 -11.94 -17.64
C ILE A 96 3.53 -10.50 -17.53
N GLN A 97 4.84 -10.29 -17.67
CA GLN A 97 5.43 -8.96 -17.67
C GLN A 97 4.97 -8.09 -18.87
N ARG A 98 4.71 -8.74 -20.01
CA ARG A 98 4.22 -8.07 -21.21
C ARG A 98 2.71 -7.86 -21.23
N ARG A 99 1.94 -8.60 -20.44
CA ARG A 99 0.48 -8.52 -20.43
C ARG A 99 -0.01 -7.13 -20.09
N ARG A 100 -0.94 -6.65 -20.89
CA ARG A 100 -1.76 -5.47 -20.62
C ARG A 100 -3.23 -5.88 -20.66
N TYR A 101 -4.01 -5.33 -19.74
CA TYR A 101 -5.43 -5.61 -19.60
C TYR A 101 -6.30 -4.39 -19.93
N GLY A 102 -5.65 -3.25 -20.17
CA GLY A 102 -6.34 -2.01 -20.57
C GLY A 102 -7.08 -1.32 -19.42
N GLY A 103 -6.75 -1.63 -18.15
CA GLY A 103 -7.30 -0.87 -17.04
C GLY A 103 -6.88 0.60 -17.12
N ASP A 104 -7.81 1.53 -16.88
CA ASP A 104 -7.64 2.96 -17.10
C ASP A 104 -8.35 3.83 -16.03
N LEU A 105 -8.18 5.17 -16.11
CA LEU A 105 -8.81 6.08 -15.15
C LEU A 105 -10.34 6.15 -15.30
N GLN A 106 -10.88 5.97 -16.50
CA GLN A 106 -12.33 5.90 -16.68
C GLN A 106 -12.91 4.67 -16.00
N GLY A 107 -12.21 3.53 -16.08
CA GLY A 107 -12.56 2.31 -15.35
C GLY A 107 -12.57 2.52 -13.84
N VAL A 108 -11.59 3.25 -13.28
CA VAL A 108 -11.59 3.61 -11.86
C VAL A 108 -12.80 4.50 -11.53
N ILE A 109 -13.08 5.53 -12.32
CA ILE A 109 -14.26 6.41 -12.13
C ILE A 109 -15.55 5.60 -12.13
N ASN A 110 -15.72 4.67 -13.06
CA ASN A 110 -16.90 3.83 -13.18
C ASN A 110 -17.13 2.91 -11.97
N LYS A 111 -16.08 2.68 -11.15
CA LYS A 111 -16.11 1.80 -9.98
C LYS A 111 -16.10 2.53 -8.62
N LEU A 112 -16.11 3.86 -8.61
CA LEU A 112 -16.07 4.65 -7.37
C LEU A 112 -17.27 4.35 -6.44
N ASP A 113 -18.46 4.07 -6.98
CA ASP A 113 -19.62 3.72 -6.16
C ASP A 113 -19.49 2.34 -5.50
N TYR A 114 -18.82 1.40 -6.18
CA TYR A 114 -18.44 0.12 -5.57
C TYR A 114 -17.51 0.34 -4.37
N ILE A 115 -16.44 1.11 -4.56
CA ILE A 115 -15.47 1.45 -3.49
C ILE A 115 -16.20 2.16 -2.34
N LYS A 116 -17.02 3.16 -2.64
CA LYS A 116 -17.81 3.87 -1.64
C LYS A 116 -18.77 2.95 -0.88
N SER A 117 -19.36 1.96 -1.55
CA SER A 117 -20.31 1.01 -0.94
C SER A 117 -19.65 0.10 0.10
N LEU A 118 -18.34 -0.12 0.03
CA LEU A 118 -17.55 -0.80 1.06
C LEU A 118 -17.40 0.04 2.34
N GLY A 119 -17.54 1.37 2.23
CA GLY A 119 -17.26 2.29 3.31
C GLY A 119 -15.84 2.85 3.33
N VAL A 120 -15.07 2.70 2.25
CA VAL A 120 -13.72 3.27 2.10
C VAL A 120 -13.76 4.79 2.22
N ASN A 121 -12.75 5.37 2.84
CA ASN A 121 -12.60 6.82 3.03
C ASN A 121 -11.57 7.43 2.10
N ALA A 122 -10.55 6.67 1.69
CA ALA A 122 -9.46 7.18 0.87
C ALA A 122 -8.94 6.13 -0.12
N ILE A 123 -8.50 6.61 -1.27
CA ILE A 123 -7.91 5.82 -2.35
C ILE A 123 -6.42 6.14 -2.42
N TYR A 124 -5.59 5.10 -2.48
CA TYR A 124 -4.20 5.18 -2.89
C TYR A 124 -4.07 4.58 -4.29
N MET A 125 -3.66 5.42 -5.26
CA MET A 125 -3.34 4.99 -6.62
C MET A 125 -1.86 4.63 -6.71
N THR A 126 -1.52 3.39 -7.14
CA THR A 126 -0.14 3.11 -7.58
C THR A 126 0.20 4.02 -8.76
N PRO A 127 1.48 4.12 -9.22
CA PRO A 127 1.86 5.14 -10.17
C PRO A 127 0.95 5.21 -11.40
N ILE A 128 0.63 6.43 -11.81
CA ILE A 128 -0.22 6.71 -12.99
C ILE A 128 0.51 7.55 -14.04
N PHE A 129 1.73 7.99 -13.76
CA PHE A 129 2.50 8.85 -14.65
C PHE A 129 3.00 8.09 -15.88
N TRP A 130 3.28 8.81 -16.96
CA TRP A 130 3.68 8.23 -18.23
C TRP A 130 4.85 7.28 -18.08
N SER A 131 4.67 6.04 -18.49
CA SER A 131 5.63 4.96 -18.33
C SER A 131 5.29 3.77 -19.23
N PRO A 132 6.27 3.08 -19.80
CA PRO A 132 6.03 1.94 -20.70
C PRO A 132 5.60 0.66 -19.98
N SER A 133 5.93 0.50 -18.67
CA SER A 133 5.55 -0.70 -17.92
C SER A 133 4.10 -0.68 -17.46
N SER A 134 3.56 -1.87 -17.13
CA SER A 134 2.21 -1.98 -16.56
C SER A 134 2.11 -1.41 -15.13
N HIS A 135 3.23 -1.39 -14.39
CA HIS A 135 3.30 -0.91 -13.01
C HIS A 135 3.61 0.59 -12.88
N LYS A 136 4.13 1.23 -13.94
CA LYS A 136 4.41 2.66 -14.02
C LYS A 136 5.50 3.20 -13.07
N TYR A 137 6.32 2.32 -12.45
CA TYR A 137 7.45 2.75 -11.59
C TYR A 137 8.67 3.24 -12.39
N ASP A 138 8.74 3.00 -13.69
CA ASP A 138 9.77 3.49 -14.62
C ASP A 138 9.30 4.74 -15.39
N ALA A 139 8.91 5.78 -14.65
CA ALA A 139 8.29 6.97 -15.20
C ALA A 139 9.17 7.72 -16.21
N LEU A 140 8.57 8.14 -17.33
CA LEU A 140 9.17 9.03 -18.33
C LEU A 140 9.08 10.50 -17.89
N CYS A 141 8.05 10.82 -17.13
CA CYS A 141 7.85 12.15 -16.54
C CYS A 141 6.96 12.03 -15.30
N TYR A 142 6.91 13.08 -14.46
CA TYR A 142 6.02 13.16 -13.29
C TYR A 142 4.89 14.19 -13.46
N HIS A 143 4.90 14.95 -14.54
CA HIS A 143 3.92 16.02 -14.75
C HIS A 143 2.77 15.62 -15.67
N HIS A 144 2.82 14.43 -16.31
CA HIS A 144 1.73 13.88 -17.11
C HIS A 144 1.33 12.48 -16.66
N VAL A 145 0.03 12.23 -16.71
CA VAL A 145 -0.55 10.89 -16.65
C VAL A 145 -0.19 10.11 -17.90
N ASP A 146 -0.08 8.80 -17.77
CA ASP A 146 0.13 7.91 -18.93
C ASP A 146 -0.98 8.10 -19.96
N PRO A 147 -0.64 8.37 -21.24
CA PRO A 147 -1.64 8.58 -22.29
C PRO A 147 -2.64 7.43 -22.43
N THR A 148 -2.21 6.17 -22.19
CA THR A 148 -3.08 5.00 -22.27
C THR A 148 -4.10 4.91 -21.11
N PHE A 149 -3.98 5.76 -20.10
CA PHE A 149 -4.99 5.89 -19.05
C PHE A 149 -6.06 6.95 -19.38
N GLY A 150 -5.91 7.68 -20.46
CA GLY A 150 -6.81 8.72 -20.94
C GLY A 150 -7.45 8.41 -22.30
N PRO A 151 -8.41 9.22 -22.76
CA PRO A 151 -9.24 8.89 -23.92
C PRO A 151 -8.60 9.13 -25.29
N ASP A 152 -7.38 9.68 -25.36
CA ASP A 152 -6.74 10.01 -26.66
C ASP A 152 -5.20 9.88 -26.58
N PRO A 153 -4.68 8.66 -26.46
CA PRO A 153 -3.24 8.45 -26.27
C PRO A 153 -2.36 9.13 -27.32
N ALA A 154 -2.75 9.03 -28.60
CA ALA A 154 -1.99 9.62 -29.69
C ALA A 154 -2.06 11.16 -29.72
N GLY A 155 -3.20 11.75 -29.34
CA GLY A 155 -3.35 13.19 -29.21
C GLY A 155 -2.53 13.74 -28.06
N ASP A 156 -2.57 13.08 -26.92
CA ASP A 156 -1.84 13.44 -25.71
C ASP A 156 -0.32 13.40 -25.95
N THR A 157 0.20 12.35 -26.60
CA THR A 157 1.63 12.26 -26.96
C THR A 157 2.06 13.45 -27.82
N ARG A 158 1.28 13.78 -28.87
CA ARG A 158 1.59 14.96 -29.72
C ARG A 158 1.55 16.28 -28.96
N MET A 159 0.63 16.43 -28.00
CA MET A 159 0.59 17.64 -27.16
C MET A 159 1.85 17.78 -26.31
N MET A 160 2.30 16.70 -25.68
CA MET A 160 3.51 16.69 -24.84
C MET A 160 4.80 17.00 -25.63
N GLU A 161 4.86 16.69 -26.94
CA GLU A 161 6.00 17.03 -27.80
C GLU A 161 6.18 18.55 -28.00
N THR A 162 5.18 19.37 -27.66
CA THR A 162 5.21 20.83 -27.87
C THR A 162 5.73 21.61 -26.68
N GLU A 163 6.00 20.95 -25.56
CA GLU A 163 6.40 21.61 -24.32
C GLU A 163 7.90 21.47 -24.01
N ASP A 164 8.39 22.38 -23.17
CA ASP A 164 9.70 22.24 -22.54
C ASP A 164 9.50 21.64 -21.13
N PRO A 165 9.99 20.40 -20.88
CA PRO A 165 9.81 19.74 -19.58
C PRO A 165 10.36 20.51 -18.37
N LEU A 166 11.27 21.47 -18.59
CA LEU A 166 11.83 22.31 -17.53
C LEU A 166 11.09 23.63 -17.31
N GLN A 167 10.15 23.96 -18.18
CA GLN A 167 9.36 25.20 -18.11
C GLN A 167 7.90 24.88 -17.75
N PRO A 168 7.52 24.89 -16.46
CA PRO A 168 6.17 24.53 -16.04
C PRO A 168 5.06 25.35 -16.71
N GLU A 169 5.39 26.56 -17.20
CA GLU A 169 4.48 27.45 -17.90
C GLU A 169 4.13 26.92 -19.30
N SER A 170 5.00 26.09 -19.91
CA SER A 170 4.77 25.46 -21.19
C SER A 170 3.96 24.15 -21.07
N TRP A 171 3.85 23.57 -19.86
CA TRP A 171 3.21 22.29 -19.66
C TRP A 171 1.72 22.31 -20.02
N VAL A 172 1.37 21.54 -21.01
CA VAL A 172 -0.03 21.35 -21.43
C VAL A 172 -0.81 20.50 -20.42
N TRP A 173 -2.11 20.54 -20.49
CA TRP A 173 -2.99 19.60 -19.79
C TRP A 173 -3.55 18.63 -20.83
N THR A 174 -3.03 17.42 -20.85
CA THR A 174 -3.47 16.36 -21.77
C THR A 174 -4.89 15.89 -21.42
N LYS A 175 -5.52 15.13 -22.28
CA LYS A 175 -6.84 14.55 -21.96
C LYS A 175 -6.75 13.52 -20.83
N ALA A 176 -5.63 12.79 -20.73
CA ALA A 176 -5.36 11.90 -19.61
C ALA A 176 -5.21 12.68 -18.29
N ASP A 177 -4.49 13.80 -18.28
CA ASP A 177 -4.39 14.69 -17.11
C ASP A 177 -5.76 15.22 -16.68
N LEU A 178 -6.55 15.71 -17.64
CA LEU A 178 -7.90 16.21 -17.36
C LEU A 178 -8.82 15.12 -16.82
N LEU A 179 -8.66 13.87 -17.28
CA LEU A 179 -9.39 12.72 -16.75
C LEU A 179 -8.95 12.39 -15.32
N ALA A 180 -7.66 12.55 -14.98
CA ALA A 180 -7.18 12.42 -13.62
C ALA A 180 -7.78 13.50 -12.70
N LEU A 181 -7.88 14.75 -13.17
CA LEU A 181 -8.56 15.81 -12.42
C LEU A 181 -10.06 15.50 -12.22
N LYS A 182 -10.71 14.92 -13.23
CA LYS A 182 -12.09 14.44 -13.11
C LYS A 182 -12.21 13.31 -12.09
N LEU A 183 -11.27 12.37 -12.06
CA LEU A 183 -11.23 11.32 -11.05
C LEU A 183 -11.14 11.90 -9.64
N ILE A 184 -10.24 12.88 -9.42
CA ILE A 184 -10.10 13.58 -8.13
C ILE A 184 -11.44 14.23 -7.73
N GLU A 185 -12.06 14.97 -8.64
CA GLU A 185 -13.36 15.60 -8.40
C GLU A 185 -14.45 14.58 -8.03
N GLU A 186 -14.54 13.47 -8.76
CA GLU A 186 -15.53 12.40 -8.52
C GLU A 186 -15.30 11.67 -7.18
N VAL A 187 -14.03 11.53 -6.75
CA VAL A 187 -13.67 11.00 -5.43
C VAL A 187 -14.12 11.98 -4.33
N HIS A 188 -13.83 13.27 -4.49
CA HIS A 188 -14.21 14.31 -3.53
C HIS A 188 -15.75 14.48 -3.42
N LYS A 189 -16.49 14.41 -4.54
CA LYS A 189 -17.98 14.40 -4.54
C LYS A 189 -18.55 13.28 -3.67
N ARG A 190 -17.85 12.14 -3.58
CA ARG A 190 -18.23 11.02 -2.73
C ARG A 190 -17.73 11.15 -1.29
N LYS A 191 -17.13 12.30 -0.91
CA LYS A 191 -16.51 12.55 0.39
C LYS A 191 -15.45 11.50 0.72
N MET A 192 -14.63 11.19 -0.26
CA MET A 192 -13.43 10.38 -0.15
C MET A 192 -12.21 11.24 -0.48
N TYR A 193 -11.02 10.75 -0.10
CA TYR A 193 -9.73 11.36 -0.38
C TYR A 193 -8.95 10.51 -1.38
N ILE A 194 -7.97 11.10 -2.06
CA ILE A 194 -7.12 10.41 -3.03
C ILE A 194 -5.67 10.87 -2.93
N ILE A 195 -4.74 9.92 -2.91
CA ILE A 195 -3.31 10.18 -2.99
C ILE A 195 -2.70 9.47 -4.18
N PHE A 196 -1.64 10.07 -4.75
CA PHE A 196 -0.85 9.49 -5.82
C PHE A 196 0.49 8.97 -5.31
N ASP A 197 1.13 8.12 -6.13
CA ASP A 197 2.45 7.58 -5.87
C ASP A 197 3.54 8.49 -6.46
N GLY A 198 4.48 8.90 -5.64
CA GLY A 198 5.65 9.70 -6.02
C GLY A 198 6.90 8.83 -6.06
N VAL A 199 7.38 8.52 -7.26
CA VAL A 199 8.57 7.68 -7.49
C VAL A 199 9.77 8.59 -7.72
N PHE A 200 10.31 9.20 -6.66
CA PHE A 200 11.30 10.28 -6.79
C PHE A 200 12.75 9.83 -6.65
N ASN A 201 13.02 8.54 -6.42
CA ASN A 201 14.38 8.01 -6.37
C ASN A 201 15.02 7.85 -7.76
N HIS A 202 14.24 7.52 -8.78
CA HIS A 202 14.72 7.18 -10.13
C HIS A 202 13.69 7.56 -11.19
N LEU A 203 14.13 7.49 -12.45
CA LEU A 203 13.29 7.64 -13.64
C LEU A 203 13.46 6.42 -14.56
N GLY A 204 12.63 6.27 -15.55
CA GLY A 204 12.84 5.27 -16.62
C GLY A 204 13.90 5.72 -17.62
N VAL A 205 14.58 4.77 -18.29
CA VAL A 205 15.59 5.07 -19.33
C VAL A 205 15.05 5.86 -20.52
N ASN A 206 13.75 5.81 -20.72
CA ASN A 206 13.08 6.58 -21.78
C ASN A 206 12.71 8.01 -21.35
N ASN A 207 13.08 8.45 -20.13
CA ASN A 207 12.91 9.82 -19.67
C ASN A 207 13.70 10.80 -20.56
N PHE A 208 13.13 11.99 -20.80
CA PHE A 208 13.72 13.01 -21.69
C PHE A 208 15.14 13.40 -21.29
N ALA A 209 15.42 13.59 -20.01
CA ALA A 209 16.73 13.98 -19.50
C ALA A 209 17.73 12.83 -19.60
N PHE A 210 17.32 11.59 -19.30
CA PHE A 210 18.22 10.44 -19.38
C PHE A 210 18.59 10.11 -20.83
N LYS A 211 17.64 10.14 -21.76
CA LYS A 211 17.92 9.97 -23.20
C LYS A 211 18.90 11.02 -23.73
N ASP A 212 18.76 12.26 -23.29
CA ASP A 212 19.72 13.32 -23.67
C ASP A 212 21.12 13.04 -23.12
N VAL A 213 21.22 12.62 -21.84
CA VAL A 213 22.49 12.22 -21.22
C VAL A 213 23.14 11.04 -21.94
N GLU A 214 22.37 10.03 -22.29
CA GLU A 214 22.86 8.85 -23.02
C GLU A 214 23.40 9.24 -24.41
N LYS A 215 22.69 10.13 -25.11
CA LYS A 215 23.07 10.61 -26.45
C LYS A 215 24.24 11.59 -26.42
N ASN A 216 24.14 12.65 -25.63
CA ASN A 216 25.04 13.80 -25.65
C ASN A 216 26.15 13.73 -24.59
N GLN A 217 26.10 12.72 -23.70
CA GLN A 217 27.11 12.45 -22.69
C GLN A 217 27.41 13.72 -21.83
N GLN A 218 28.67 14.09 -21.68
CA GLN A 218 29.10 15.27 -20.90
C GLN A 218 28.61 16.62 -21.48
N ALA A 219 28.14 16.65 -22.73
CA ALA A 219 27.58 17.84 -23.35
C ALA A 219 26.09 18.03 -23.01
N SER A 220 25.44 17.03 -22.41
CA SER A 220 24.05 17.12 -21.99
C SER A 220 23.83 18.20 -20.92
N PRO A 221 22.79 19.04 -21.00
CA PRO A 221 22.40 19.94 -19.92
C PRO A 221 21.92 19.20 -18.67
N TYR A 222 21.55 17.92 -18.80
CA TYR A 222 21.08 17.05 -17.71
C TYR A 222 22.16 16.14 -17.14
N LYS A 223 23.43 16.29 -17.53
CA LYS A 223 24.55 15.41 -17.11
C LYS A 223 24.68 15.21 -15.60
N ASP A 224 24.26 16.22 -14.84
CA ASP A 224 24.34 16.21 -13.38
C ASP A 224 23.05 15.72 -12.71
N TRP A 225 22.03 15.27 -13.47
CA TRP A 225 20.78 14.75 -12.92
C TRP A 225 20.89 13.33 -12.40
N PHE A 226 21.80 12.54 -12.94
CA PHE A 226 21.93 11.11 -12.67
C PHE A 226 23.32 10.77 -12.10
N SER A 227 23.37 9.64 -11.38
CA SER A 227 24.62 9.11 -10.82
C SER A 227 25.42 8.38 -11.90
N ILE A 228 26.21 9.13 -12.68
CA ILE A 228 27.04 8.60 -13.77
C ILE A 228 28.34 8.02 -13.20
N ILE A 229 28.65 6.76 -13.54
CA ILE A 229 29.85 6.04 -13.13
C ILE A 229 30.97 6.28 -14.13
N SER A 230 30.68 6.19 -15.44
CA SER A 230 31.65 6.45 -16.50
C SER A 230 30.96 7.03 -17.74
N TRP A 231 31.68 7.98 -18.37
CA TRP A 231 31.29 8.53 -19.67
C TRP A 231 31.90 7.70 -20.80
N ARG A 232 31.23 7.68 -21.97
CA ARG A 232 31.74 7.01 -23.16
C ARG A 232 33.04 7.69 -23.62
N ASP A 233 34.12 6.93 -23.77
CA ASP A 233 35.40 7.36 -24.28
C ASP A 233 35.99 6.29 -25.21
N SER A 234 35.78 6.44 -26.50
CA SER A 234 36.20 5.45 -27.51
C SER A 234 37.73 5.31 -27.56
N ALA A 235 38.51 6.38 -27.21
CA ALA A 235 39.97 6.33 -27.19
C ALA A 235 40.51 5.47 -26.05
N LYS A 236 39.77 5.38 -24.94
CA LYS A 236 40.09 4.56 -23.77
C LYS A 236 39.33 3.25 -23.70
N GLY A 237 38.42 2.97 -24.63
CA GLY A 237 37.58 1.80 -24.60
C GLY A 237 36.61 1.78 -23.40
N THR A 238 36.20 2.97 -22.92
CA THR A 238 35.28 3.10 -21.78
C THR A 238 33.85 3.26 -22.28
N ASP A 239 32.93 2.40 -21.79
CA ASP A 239 31.50 2.50 -22.07
C ASP A 239 30.78 3.46 -21.12
N PHE A 240 29.67 3.99 -21.59
CA PHE A 240 28.73 4.75 -20.75
C PHE A 240 28.13 3.85 -19.67
N ASN A 241 28.27 4.26 -18.40
CA ASN A 241 27.74 3.51 -17.27
C ASN A 241 27.22 4.46 -16.17
N TYR A 242 26.19 4.03 -15.45
CA TYR A 242 25.48 4.81 -14.43
C TYR A 242 24.91 3.92 -13.34
N SER A 243 24.55 4.50 -12.20
CA SER A 243 23.84 3.80 -11.13
C SER A 243 22.36 3.61 -11.51
N GLY A 244 21.85 2.40 -11.28
CA GLY A 244 20.44 2.10 -11.33
C GLY A 244 19.98 1.54 -10.00
N TRP A 245 18.74 1.76 -9.64
CA TRP A 245 18.14 1.30 -8.39
C TRP A 245 18.38 -0.20 -8.18
N PHE A 246 19.05 -0.56 -7.09
CA PHE A 246 19.56 -1.92 -6.84
C PHE A 246 20.32 -2.56 -8.02
N GLY A 247 20.98 -1.76 -8.85
CA GLY A 247 21.69 -2.22 -10.04
C GLY A 247 20.82 -2.43 -11.28
N ILE A 248 19.52 -2.18 -11.20
CA ILE A 248 18.57 -2.29 -12.31
C ILE A 248 18.78 -1.10 -13.26
N LYS A 249 19.43 -1.36 -14.41
CA LYS A 249 19.83 -0.33 -15.36
C LYS A 249 18.66 0.41 -16.04
N THR A 250 17.48 -0.15 -16.05
CA THR A 250 16.28 0.51 -16.58
C THR A 250 15.68 1.57 -15.66
N LEU A 251 16.22 1.70 -14.44
CA LEU A 251 15.80 2.63 -13.42
C LEU A 251 16.99 3.51 -12.99
N PRO A 252 17.49 4.43 -13.86
CA PRO A 252 18.61 5.31 -13.53
C PRO A 252 18.27 6.18 -12.31
N GLU A 253 19.13 6.09 -11.29
CA GLU A 253 18.97 6.84 -10.05
C GLU A 253 19.27 8.32 -10.24
N LEU A 254 18.43 9.17 -9.66
CA LEU A 254 18.71 10.58 -9.55
C LEU A 254 19.92 10.81 -8.65
N LYS A 255 20.77 11.78 -9.04
CA LYS A 255 21.97 12.11 -8.30
C LYS A 255 21.63 12.83 -6.99
N GLU A 256 22.31 12.46 -5.94
CA GLU A 256 22.24 13.11 -4.65
C GLU A 256 23.59 13.71 -4.21
N ASP A 257 23.49 14.73 -3.37
CA ASP A 257 24.59 15.29 -2.61
C ASP A 257 24.22 15.38 -1.11
N SER A 258 24.99 16.11 -0.32
CA SER A 258 24.72 16.28 1.12
C SER A 258 23.38 16.97 1.43
N ALA A 259 22.75 17.64 0.47
CA ALA A 259 21.43 18.28 0.59
C ALA A 259 20.28 17.43 0.02
N GLY A 260 20.57 16.21 -0.43
CA GLY A 260 19.63 15.28 -1.07
C GLY A 260 19.69 15.37 -2.60
N ILE A 261 18.58 15.12 -3.28
CA ILE A 261 18.49 15.18 -4.74
C ILE A 261 18.98 16.56 -5.22
N VAL A 262 19.90 16.57 -6.20
CA VAL A 262 20.51 17.80 -6.74
C VAL A 262 19.47 18.74 -7.37
N ALA A 263 19.83 20.02 -7.51
CA ALA A 263 18.91 21.12 -7.81
C ALA A 263 18.01 20.90 -9.05
N GLY A 264 18.52 20.37 -10.17
CA GLY A 264 17.75 20.19 -11.41
C GLY A 264 16.55 19.27 -11.23
N PRO A 265 16.75 17.98 -10.93
CA PRO A 265 15.65 17.05 -10.72
C PRO A 265 14.81 17.42 -9.48
N LYS A 266 15.39 17.99 -8.43
CA LYS A 266 14.64 18.50 -7.26
C LYS A 266 13.61 19.55 -7.68
N GLN A 267 13.99 20.54 -8.48
CA GLN A 267 13.09 21.59 -8.94
C GLN A 267 11.98 21.01 -9.82
N TYR A 268 12.31 20.08 -10.71
CA TYR A 268 11.35 19.37 -11.54
C TYR A 268 10.31 18.60 -10.71
N ILE A 269 10.75 17.85 -9.69
CA ILE A 269 9.87 17.16 -8.75
C ILE A 269 8.96 18.16 -8.00
N PHE A 270 9.49 19.28 -7.55
CA PHE A 270 8.72 20.30 -6.83
C PHE A 270 7.64 20.92 -7.71
N ASN A 271 7.95 21.20 -8.96
CA ASN A 271 6.99 21.72 -9.93
C ASN A 271 5.88 20.70 -10.24
N SER A 272 6.26 19.44 -10.46
CA SER A 272 5.30 18.33 -10.68
C SER A 272 4.41 18.12 -9.45
N THR A 273 4.96 18.19 -8.25
CA THR A 273 4.21 18.13 -6.99
C THR A 273 3.15 19.22 -6.93
N LYS A 274 3.52 20.49 -7.24
CA LYS A 274 2.60 21.62 -7.25
C LYS A 274 1.48 21.44 -8.29
N ARG A 275 1.83 20.92 -9.49
CA ARG A 275 0.86 20.67 -10.57
C ARG A 275 -0.31 19.80 -10.11
N TRP A 276 -0.03 18.71 -9.40
CA TRP A 276 -1.07 17.78 -8.95
C TRP A 276 -1.78 18.19 -7.66
N MET A 277 -1.14 18.97 -6.81
CA MET A 277 -1.74 19.44 -5.56
C MET A 277 -2.54 20.73 -5.70
N ASN A 278 -2.22 21.57 -6.69
CA ASN A 278 -2.91 22.84 -6.98
C ASN A 278 -3.06 23.03 -8.50
N PRO A 279 -3.83 22.16 -9.17
CA PRO A 279 -3.92 22.15 -10.62
C PRO A 279 -4.44 23.49 -11.17
N MET A 280 -3.77 23.98 -12.21
CA MET A 280 -4.11 25.26 -12.87
C MET A 280 -4.17 26.46 -11.90
N ASN A 281 -3.55 26.37 -10.72
CA ASN A 281 -3.66 27.35 -9.62
C ASN A 281 -5.11 27.62 -9.15
N LYS A 282 -6.03 26.65 -9.32
CA LYS A 282 -7.45 26.77 -8.95
C LYS A 282 -7.74 26.46 -7.47
N GLY A 283 -6.73 26.10 -6.70
CA GLY A 283 -6.85 25.72 -5.28
C GLY A 283 -6.71 24.23 -5.04
N THR A 284 -6.30 23.89 -3.82
CA THR A 284 -6.00 22.51 -3.41
C THR A 284 -7.21 21.59 -3.34
N ALA A 285 -8.43 22.14 -3.28
CA ALA A 285 -9.67 21.37 -3.35
C ALA A 285 -9.87 20.65 -4.70
N HIS A 286 -9.13 21.04 -5.74
CA HIS A 286 -9.15 20.43 -7.06
C HIS A 286 -7.98 19.46 -7.30
N GLY A 287 -7.03 19.40 -6.37
CA GLY A 287 -5.86 18.53 -6.44
C GLY A 287 -5.98 17.29 -5.55
N ILE A 288 -4.92 16.50 -5.55
CA ILE A 288 -4.80 15.33 -4.67
C ILE A 288 -4.64 15.75 -3.21
N ASP A 289 -5.02 14.85 -2.30
CA ASP A 289 -4.99 15.08 -0.86
C ASP A 289 -3.64 14.72 -0.22
N GLY A 290 -2.71 14.19 -1.00
CA GLY A 290 -1.39 13.80 -0.50
C GLY A 290 -0.64 12.87 -1.42
N TRP A 291 0.42 12.27 -0.88
CA TRP A 291 1.34 11.42 -1.62
C TRP A 291 1.73 10.16 -0.83
N ARG A 292 1.90 9.06 -1.55
CA ARG A 292 2.72 7.92 -1.11
C ARG A 292 4.08 8.04 -1.80
N LEU A 293 5.16 7.85 -1.05
CA LEU A 293 6.52 8.01 -1.57
C LEU A 293 7.18 6.65 -1.69
N ASP A 294 7.50 6.29 -2.92
CA ASP A 294 8.16 5.04 -3.30
C ASP A 294 9.58 4.99 -2.76
N VAL A 295 9.99 3.83 -2.24
CA VAL A 295 11.35 3.55 -1.73
C VAL A 295 11.99 4.72 -0.98
N ALA A 296 11.24 5.36 -0.09
CA ALA A 296 11.64 6.60 0.57
C ALA A 296 12.98 6.48 1.32
N TYR A 297 13.37 5.28 1.71
CA TYR A 297 14.65 4.99 2.37
C TYR A 297 15.87 5.11 1.42
N ASN A 298 15.67 5.13 0.10
CA ASN A 298 16.72 5.32 -0.89
C ASN A 298 16.99 6.80 -1.23
N VAL A 299 16.16 7.71 -0.72
CA VAL A 299 16.33 9.15 -0.92
C VAL A 299 16.70 9.79 0.42
N ALA A 300 17.71 10.66 0.40
CA ALA A 300 18.29 11.24 1.62
C ALA A 300 17.29 12.14 2.39
N HIS A 301 17.32 12.08 3.71
CA HIS A 301 16.48 12.86 4.63
C HIS A 301 16.39 14.36 4.33
N PRO A 302 17.48 15.09 3.96
CA PRO A 302 17.36 16.51 3.64
C PRO A 302 16.39 16.82 2.51
N PHE A 303 16.32 15.97 1.48
CA PHE A 303 15.35 16.13 0.41
C PHE A 303 13.92 16.04 0.93
N TRP A 304 13.59 15.02 1.74
CA TRP A 304 12.24 14.83 2.28
C TRP A 304 11.80 15.99 3.18
N LYS A 305 12.72 16.52 3.98
CA LYS A 305 12.45 17.69 4.84
C LYS A 305 12.12 18.94 4.03
N ASP A 306 12.84 19.19 2.96
CA ASP A 306 12.57 20.33 2.08
C ASP A 306 11.30 20.10 1.26
N TRP A 307 11.10 18.89 0.75
CA TRP A 307 9.91 18.54 -0.01
C TRP A 307 8.64 18.61 0.86
N ARG A 308 8.69 18.16 2.12
CA ARG A 308 7.57 18.35 3.06
C ARG A 308 7.24 19.82 3.26
N LYS A 309 8.24 20.68 3.47
CA LYS A 309 8.01 22.13 3.61
C LYS A 309 7.31 22.68 2.37
N TRP A 310 7.76 22.26 1.17
CA TRP A 310 7.12 22.66 -0.08
C TRP A 310 5.67 22.18 -0.17
N VAL A 311 5.41 20.91 0.08
CA VAL A 311 4.05 20.36 0.11
C VAL A 311 3.16 21.10 1.09
N ARG A 312 3.63 21.35 2.32
CA ARG A 312 2.87 22.06 3.36
C ARG A 312 2.62 23.52 3.02
N SER A 313 3.47 24.15 2.22
CA SER A 313 3.24 25.51 1.72
C SER A 313 2.11 25.57 0.68
N ILE A 314 1.87 24.46 -0.05
CA ILE A 314 0.77 24.31 -1.02
C ILE A 314 -0.51 23.90 -0.29
N ASN A 315 -0.47 22.82 0.48
CA ASN A 315 -1.60 22.29 1.24
C ASN A 315 -1.16 21.87 2.65
N PRO A 316 -1.47 22.65 3.67
CA PRO A 316 -1.13 22.33 5.08
C PRO A 316 -1.73 21.00 5.57
N ASN A 317 -2.83 20.54 4.94
CA ASN A 317 -3.54 19.32 5.29
C ASN A 317 -3.22 18.12 4.39
N ALA A 318 -2.19 18.19 3.54
CA ALA A 318 -1.79 17.07 2.71
C ALA A 318 -1.31 15.88 3.57
N TYR A 319 -1.67 14.66 3.20
CA TYR A 319 -1.18 13.45 3.85
C TYR A 319 0.04 12.90 3.13
N LEU A 320 1.10 12.61 3.87
CA LEU A 320 2.37 12.10 3.35
C LEU A 320 2.70 10.77 4.00
N THR A 321 2.72 9.71 3.20
CA THR A 321 3.07 8.37 3.67
C THR A 321 4.24 7.81 2.88
N ALA A 322 5.20 7.22 3.58
CA ALA A 322 6.40 6.64 2.98
C ALA A 322 6.27 5.11 2.84
N GLU A 323 6.87 4.56 1.80
CA GLU A 323 7.19 3.15 1.79
C GLU A 323 8.50 2.91 2.52
N LEU A 324 8.39 2.27 3.69
CA LEU A 324 9.53 1.91 4.53
C LEU A 324 9.34 0.46 5.00
N VAL A 325 10.17 -0.44 4.47
CA VAL A 325 10.16 -1.88 4.81
C VAL A 325 11.34 -2.20 5.72
N ASP A 326 11.47 -1.45 6.78
CA ASP A 326 12.58 -1.51 7.74
C ASP A 326 12.10 -1.70 9.18
N PRO A 327 12.97 -2.17 10.09
CA PRO A 327 12.68 -2.19 11.53
C PRO A 327 12.31 -0.81 12.08
N ILE A 328 11.63 -0.81 13.22
CA ILE A 328 11.11 0.40 13.88
C ILE A 328 12.18 1.47 14.05
N GLU A 329 13.40 1.09 14.46
CA GLU A 329 14.50 2.03 14.72
C GLU A 329 14.94 2.79 13.47
N LYS A 330 14.89 2.16 12.30
CA LYS A 330 15.20 2.78 11.02
C LYS A 330 14.04 3.59 10.46
N THR A 331 12.80 3.17 10.74
CA THR A 331 11.58 3.87 10.32
C THR A 331 11.34 5.15 11.12
N LYS A 332 11.66 5.14 12.40
CA LYS A 332 11.37 6.24 13.34
C LYS A 332 11.90 7.60 12.89
N PRO A 333 13.13 7.76 12.38
CA PRO A 333 13.65 9.08 11.95
C PRO A 333 12.75 9.79 10.93
N TYR A 334 12.09 9.05 10.04
CA TYR A 334 11.21 9.60 9.01
C TYR A 334 9.86 10.13 9.55
N LEU A 335 9.49 9.78 10.79
CA LEU A 335 8.18 10.05 11.38
C LEU A 335 8.25 11.03 12.56
N MET A 336 9.29 11.87 12.60
CA MET A 336 9.51 12.86 13.67
C MET A 336 8.78 14.19 13.43
N GLY A 337 8.00 14.32 12.35
CA GLY A 337 7.17 15.49 12.05
C GLY A 337 7.76 16.46 11.03
N ASP A 338 8.96 16.19 10.53
CA ASP A 338 9.65 17.00 9.53
C ASP A 338 9.79 16.33 8.14
N GLU A 339 9.34 15.06 7.99
CA GLU A 339 9.33 14.33 6.73
C GLU A 339 7.95 13.75 6.41
N PHE A 340 7.51 12.66 7.06
CA PHE A 340 6.24 12.00 6.75
C PHE A 340 5.27 12.01 7.93
N ASP A 341 3.98 11.82 7.63
CA ASP A 341 2.92 11.70 8.63
C ASP A 341 2.72 10.25 9.06
N ALA A 342 3.08 9.31 8.17
CA ALA A 342 2.91 7.89 8.37
C ALA A 342 3.81 7.09 7.43
N THR A 343 3.77 5.77 7.55
CA THR A 343 4.31 4.84 6.56
C THR A 343 3.28 3.76 6.22
N MET A 344 3.48 3.10 5.08
CA MET A 344 2.91 1.78 4.81
C MET A 344 3.44 0.84 5.90
N ASN A 345 2.56 0.41 6.82
CA ASN A 345 2.97 -0.21 8.09
C ASN A 345 3.27 -1.70 7.92
N TYR A 346 4.39 -2.01 7.29
CA TYR A 346 4.87 -3.40 7.16
C TYR A 346 5.20 -4.04 8.50
N ASN A 347 5.65 -3.25 9.50
CA ASN A 347 5.88 -3.78 10.86
C ASN A 347 4.59 -4.35 11.47
N PHE A 348 3.44 -3.69 11.24
CA PHE A 348 2.14 -4.23 11.63
C PHE A 348 1.84 -5.55 10.90
N ALA A 349 2.05 -5.58 9.59
CA ALA A 349 1.84 -6.80 8.79
C ALA A 349 2.71 -7.96 9.29
N PHE A 350 4.00 -7.71 9.58
CA PHE A 350 4.91 -8.72 10.11
C PHE A 350 4.42 -9.33 11.42
N ILE A 351 3.99 -8.48 12.36
CA ILE A 351 3.48 -8.91 13.67
C ILE A 351 2.19 -9.72 13.51
N VAL A 352 1.28 -9.25 12.64
CA VAL A 352 -0.03 -9.90 12.40
C VAL A 352 0.14 -11.22 11.66
N HIS A 353 1.02 -11.30 10.67
CA HIS A 353 1.34 -12.55 9.98
C HIS A 353 1.98 -13.57 10.94
N ASP A 354 2.93 -13.14 11.80
CA ASP A 354 3.57 -14.02 12.79
C ASP A 354 2.57 -14.62 13.78
N PHE A 355 1.51 -13.90 14.11
CA PHE A 355 0.49 -14.37 15.04
C PHE A 355 -0.65 -15.15 14.37
N PHE A 356 -1.24 -14.63 13.29
CA PHE A 356 -2.46 -15.20 12.71
C PHE A 356 -2.21 -16.16 11.54
N VAL A 357 -1.19 -15.89 10.70
CA VAL A 357 -0.94 -16.71 9.50
C VAL A 357 -0.22 -18.01 9.87
N GLN A 358 0.78 -17.94 10.75
CA GLN A 358 1.51 -19.11 11.22
C GLN A 358 0.61 -20.01 12.06
N ASP A 359 0.82 -21.31 12.03
CA ASP A 359 0.10 -22.30 12.84
C ASP A 359 0.98 -22.83 13.97
N SER A 360 1.95 -23.70 13.66
CA SER A 360 2.84 -24.30 14.66
C SER A 360 3.95 -23.34 15.12
N THR A 361 4.37 -22.42 14.26
CA THR A 361 5.44 -21.44 14.55
C THR A 361 4.89 -20.06 14.97
N ALA A 362 3.59 -19.95 15.20
CA ALA A 362 2.95 -18.69 15.58
C ALA A 362 3.50 -18.15 16.90
N SER A 363 3.60 -16.81 17.01
CA SER A 363 3.89 -16.15 18.27
C SER A 363 2.79 -16.38 19.31
N THR A 364 3.13 -16.29 20.60
CA THR A 364 2.14 -16.34 21.68
C THR A 364 1.30 -15.06 21.70
N VAL A 365 0.14 -15.08 22.36
CA VAL A 365 -0.73 -13.90 22.53
C VAL A 365 0.01 -12.79 23.29
N THR A 366 0.76 -13.17 24.32
CA THR A 366 1.56 -12.22 25.12
C THR A 366 2.64 -11.54 24.27
N ALA A 367 3.37 -12.30 23.44
CA ALA A 367 4.37 -11.76 22.55
C ALA A 367 3.76 -10.87 21.45
N PHE A 368 2.60 -11.26 20.91
CA PHE A 368 1.84 -10.49 19.93
C PHE A 368 1.44 -9.11 20.49
N ASP A 369 0.83 -9.06 21.69
CA ASP A 369 0.45 -7.79 22.32
C ASP A 369 1.67 -6.91 22.63
N SER A 370 2.76 -7.53 23.11
CA SER A 370 4.01 -6.80 23.41
C SER A 370 4.60 -6.11 22.18
N LYS A 371 4.70 -6.82 21.04
CA LYS A 371 5.20 -6.26 19.78
C LYS A 371 4.28 -5.15 19.25
N LEU A 372 2.96 -5.34 19.35
CA LEU A 372 1.99 -4.31 18.92
C LEU A 372 2.05 -3.07 19.83
N ARG A 373 2.30 -3.24 21.13
CA ARG A 373 2.50 -2.12 22.06
C ARG A 373 3.76 -1.35 21.70
N GLU A 374 4.88 -2.04 21.50
CA GLU A 374 6.14 -1.44 21.08
C GLU A 374 5.96 -0.60 19.79
N LEU A 375 5.25 -1.15 18.79
CA LEU A 375 4.95 -0.45 17.55
C LEU A 375 4.11 0.83 17.78
N ARG A 376 3.08 0.79 18.66
CA ARG A 376 2.26 1.97 18.97
C ARG A 376 3.05 3.05 19.72
N GLU A 377 3.89 2.64 20.67
CA GLU A 377 4.65 3.55 21.53
C GLU A 377 5.85 4.18 20.81
N ALA A 378 6.41 3.50 19.79
CA ALA A 378 7.60 3.94 19.08
C ALA A 378 7.43 5.29 18.38
N PHE A 379 6.24 5.57 17.84
CA PHE A 379 5.97 6.74 16.99
C PHE A 379 5.07 7.79 17.66
N GLY A 380 4.45 7.46 18.80
CA GLY A 380 3.47 8.31 19.47
C GLY A 380 2.07 8.25 18.82
N GLU A 381 1.06 8.70 19.58
CA GLU A 381 -0.35 8.55 19.21
C GLU A 381 -0.73 9.19 17.87
N PRO A 382 -0.33 10.43 17.53
CA PRO A 382 -0.72 11.06 16.27
C PRO A 382 -0.30 10.22 15.06
N VAL A 383 0.93 9.73 15.05
CA VAL A 383 1.46 8.88 13.95
C VAL A 383 0.79 7.51 13.98
N ALA A 384 0.66 6.88 15.14
CA ALA A 384 0.06 5.56 15.28
C ALA A 384 -1.37 5.51 14.72
N LEU A 385 -2.16 6.59 14.83
CA LEU A 385 -3.51 6.69 14.27
C LEU A 385 -3.52 6.83 12.74
N ASN A 386 -2.42 7.28 12.14
CA ASN A 386 -2.30 7.53 10.71
C ASN A 386 -1.58 6.42 9.93
N MET A 387 -0.89 5.50 10.62
CA MET A 387 -0.13 4.41 9.99
C MET A 387 -1.02 3.56 9.09
N GLN A 388 -0.63 3.37 7.83
CA GLN A 388 -1.35 2.53 6.88
C GLN A 388 -1.13 1.06 7.20
N ASN A 389 -1.96 0.51 8.08
CA ASN A 389 -1.91 -0.89 8.48
C ASN A 389 -2.34 -1.80 7.34
N LEU A 390 -1.39 -2.30 6.58
CA LEU A 390 -1.62 -3.23 5.47
C LEU A 390 -1.41 -4.69 5.92
N MET A 391 -1.96 -5.62 5.15
CA MET A 391 -1.69 -7.05 5.27
C MET A 391 -0.93 -7.58 4.04
N ASN A 392 -1.06 -6.90 2.93
CA ASN A 392 -0.41 -7.12 1.64
C ASN A 392 -0.48 -5.83 0.80
N SER A 393 0.20 -5.84 -0.34
CA SER A 393 0.22 -4.75 -1.32
C SER A 393 0.41 -5.33 -2.72
N HIS A 394 0.68 -4.46 -3.71
CA HIS A 394 1.08 -4.86 -5.05
C HIS A 394 2.48 -5.51 -5.12
N ASP A 395 3.28 -5.43 -4.03
CA ASP A 395 4.63 -6.00 -3.89
C ASP A 395 4.68 -7.14 -2.88
N ALA A 396 3.53 -7.65 -2.44
CA ALA A 396 3.46 -8.73 -1.48
C ALA A 396 2.40 -9.75 -1.86
N THR A 397 2.62 -11.00 -1.45
CA THR A 397 1.64 -12.08 -1.63
C THR A 397 0.27 -11.67 -1.08
N ARG A 398 -0.80 -11.99 -1.78
CA ARG A 398 -2.15 -11.70 -1.28
C ARG A 398 -2.42 -12.42 0.04
N LEU A 399 -3.16 -11.76 0.94
CA LEU A 399 -3.50 -12.34 2.25
C LEU A 399 -4.14 -13.73 2.12
N ALA A 400 -4.98 -13.94 1.11
CA ALA A 400 -5.59 -15.25 0.79
C ALA A 400 -4.54 -16.34 0.52
N SER A 401 -3.44 -16.00 -0.16
CA SER A 401 -2.34 -16.94 -0.39
C SER A 401 -1.41 -17.05 0.80
N ALA A 402 -1.21 -15.98 1.57
CA ALA A 402 -0.42 -16.05 2.80
C ALA A 402 -1.01 -17.05 3.80
N VAL A 403 -2.33 -17.02 4.04
CA VAL A 403 -2.99 -17.99 4.95
C VAL A 403 -3.02 -19.43 4.41
N ALA A 404 -2.77 -19.61 3.11
CA ALA A 404 -2.65 -20.92 2.49
C ALA A 404 -1.23 -21.52 2.59
N ASN A 405 -0.26 -20.74 3.10
CA ASN A 405 1.14 -21.14 3.31
C ASN A 405 1.59 -20.93 4.76
N PRO A 406 0.89 -21.50 5.76
CA PRO A 406 1.28 -21.38 7.15
C PRO A 406 2.63 -22.09 7.41
N ASP A 407 3.32 -21.64 8.47
CA ASP A 407 4.59 -22.22 8.95
C ASP A 407 5.74 -22.23 7.93
N GLY A 408 5.60 -21.48 6.85
CA GLY A 408 6.68 -21.20 5.92
C GLY A 408 7.64 -20.15 6.44
N LEU A 409 8.26 -19.38 5.55
CA LEU A 409 9.13 -18.30 5.95
C LEU A 409 8.31 -17.18 6.62
N LYS A 410 8.82 -16.59 7.70
CA LYS A 410 8.15 -15.46 8.38
C LYS A 410 8.25 -14.18 7.56
N PHE A 411 7.15 -13.46 7.46
CA PHE A 411 7.05 -12.22 6.68
C PHE A 411 8.03 -11.14 7.14
N GLY A 412 8.39 -11.08 8.42
CA GLY A 412 9.33 -10.10 8.99
C GLY A 412 10.76 -10.10 8.41
N ASN A 413 11.11 -11.06 7.55
CA ASN A 413 12.34 -11.04 6.77
C ASN A 413 11.99 -10.75 5.30
N TRP A 414 11.86 -9.47 4.96
CA TRP A 414 11.30 -9.02 3.68
C TRP A 414 11.98 -9.66 2.46
N GLY A 415 13.27 -9.48 2.28
CA GLY A 415 13.96 -9.98 1.08
C GLY A 415 13.88 -11.50 0.91
N LYS A 416 14.01 -12.26 2.01
CA LYS A 416 13.86 -13.73 1.97
C LYS A 416 12.41 -14.12 1.73
N TYR A 417 11.46 -13.45 2.40
CA TYR A 417 10.03 -13.73 2.24
C TYR A 417 9.56 -13.39 0.83
N PHE A 418 10.02 -12.27 0.26
CA PHE A 418 9.73 -11.86 -1.11
C PHE A 418 10.11 -13.00 -2.09
N ASN A 419 11.36 -13.47 -2.05
CA ASN A 419 11.83 -14.55 -2.90
C ASN A 419 11.08 -15.88 -2.64
N TRP A 420 10.84 -16.22 -1.37
CA TRP A 420 10.17 -17.47 -1.00
C TRP A 420 8.70 -17.50 -1.42
N SER A 421 8.01 -16.37 -1.40
CA SER A 421 6.58 -16.24 -1.75
C SER A 421 6.32 -15.98 -3.23
N GLN A 422 7.37 -15.85 -4.06
CA GLN A 422 7.25 -15.83 -5.52
C GLN A 422 7.12 -17.24 -6.08
N LYS A 423 6.07 -17.50 -6.82
CA LYS A 423 5.83 -18.83 -7.44
C LYS A 423 6.90 -19.18 -8.51
N SER A 424 7.51 -18.17 -9.14
CA SER A 424 8.65 -18.33 -10.06
C SER A 424 9.87 -18.92 -9.38
N ASN A 425 10.14 -18.55 -8.12
CA ASN A 425 11.30 -18.97 -7.35
C ASN A 425 11.02 -20.19 -6.47
N ASN A 426 9.78 -20.35 -6.03
CA ASN A 426 9.35 -21.43 -5.16
C ASN A 426 8.14 -22.18 -5.74
N LYS A 427 8.40 -23.23 -6.48
CA LYS A 427 7.34 -24.08 -7.09
C LYS A 427 6.38 -24.68 -6.06
N ASN A 428 6.80 -24.81 -4.79
CA ASN A 428 5.98 -25.37 -3.71
C ASN A 428 5.08 -24.31 -3.04
N TYR A 429 5.27 -23.02 -3.32
CA TYR A 429 4.38 -21.99 -2.78
C TYR A 429 2.95 -22.23 -3.28
N ASN A 430 2.01 -22.34 -2.34
CA ASN A 430 0.60 -22.57 -2.69
C ASN A 430 -0.05 -21.26 -3.16
N ALA A 431 -0.21 -21.12 -4.48
CA ALA A 431 -0.87 -19.98 -5.12
C ALA A 431 -2.31 -20.31 -5.56
N ARG A 432 -2.91 -21.37 -5.00
CA ARG A 432 -4.27 -21.84 -5.31
C ARG A 432 -5.32 -21.16 -4.43
N LYS A 433 -6.58 -21.35 -4.81
CA LYS A 433 -7.73 -20.87 -4.03
C LYS A 433 -7.67 -21.38 -2.59
N PRO A 434 -7.84 -20.49 -1.58
CA PRO A 434 -7.83 -20.92 -0.19
C PRO A 434 -9.02 -21.81 0.14
N THR A 435 -8.80 -22.76 1.04
CA THR A 435 -9.86 -23.59 1.62
C THR A 435 -10.81 -22.77 2.50
N PRO A 436 -12.02 -23.30 2.83
CA PRO A 436 -12.93 -22.61 3.75
C PRO A 436 -12.31 -22.27 5.12
N ALA A 437 -11.46 -23.16 5.68
CA ALA A 437 -10.76 -22.90 6.95
C ALA A 437 -9.73 -21.76 6.83
N GLN A 438 -8.97 -21.72 5.75
CA GLN A 438 -8.04 -20.62 5.44
C GLN A 438 -8.80 -19.31 5.19
N ARG A 439 -9.95 -19.35 4.53
CA ARG A 439 -10.83 -18.18 4.36
C ARG A 439 -11.37 -17.67 5.70
N GLN A 440 -11.71 -18.55 6.64
CA GLN A 440 -12.10 -18.14 8.00
C GLN A 440 -10.96 -17.44 8.73
N LYS A 441 -9.72 -17.96 8.61
CA LYS A 441 -8.51 -17.31 9.13
C LYS A 441 -8.31 -15.92 8.53
N GLN A 442 -8.45 -15.77 7.20
CA GLN A 442 -8.42 -14.47 6.51
C GLN A 442 -9.47 -13.51 7.06
N LYS A 443 -10.71 -13.95 7.23
CA LYS A 443 -11.80 -13.13 7.81
C LYS A 443 -11.45 -12.63 9.21
N LEU A 444 -10.85 -13.47 10.05
CA LEU A 444 -10.42 -13.07 11.40
C LEU A 444 -9.33 -12.00 11.36
N ILE A 445 -8.35 -12.14 10.46
CA ILE A 445 -7.28 -11.14 10.26
C ILE A 445 -7.86 -9.79 9.84
N VAL A 446 -8.75 -9.80 8.83
CA VAL A 446 -9.42 -8.58 8.35
C VAL A 446 -10.23 -7.91 9.46
N ALA A 447 -10.97 -8.68 10.25
CA ALA A 447 -11.72 -8.15 11.38
C ALA A 447 -10.78 -7.49 12.42
N PHE A 448 -9.67 -8.14 12.77
CA PHE A 448 -8.66 -7.57 13.65
C PHE A 448 -8.09 -6.26 13.08
N GLN A 449 -7.66 -6.25 11.81
CA GLN A 449 -7.12 -5.07 11.13
C GLN A 449 -8.07 -3.87 11.23
N MET A 450 -9.37 -4.08 11.01
CA MET A 450 -10.38 -3.02 11.07
C MET A 450 -10.65 -2.53 12.50
N MET A 451 -10.45 -3.35 13.53
CA MET A 451 -10.72 -3.00 14.93
C MET A 451 -9.51 -2.40 15.65
N TYR A 452 -8.30 -2.55 15.09
CA TYR A 452 -7.06 -2.12 15.72
C TYR A 452 -6.77 -0.63 15.50
N VAL A 453 -5.74 -0.09 16.22
CA VAL A 453 -5.22 1.28 16.09
C VAL A 453 -4.57 1.47 14.72
N GLY A 454 -4.72 2.63 14.10
CA GLY A 454 -4.13 2.98 12.81
C GLY A 454 -5.17 3.11 11.71
N SER A 455 -4.74 3.27 10.48
CA SER A 455 -5.57 3.43 9.28
C SER A 455 -5.44 2.17 8.41
N PRO A 456 -6.42 1.23 8.50
CA PRO A 456 -6.37 0.00 7.71
C PRO A 456 -6.27 0.29 6.22
N MET A 457 -5.38 -0.42 5.52
CA MET A 457 -5.27 -0.41 4.07
C MET A 457 -5.39 -1.83 3.51
N PHE A 458 -6.15 -1.99 2.43
CA PHE A 458 -6.23 -3.25 1.71
C PHE A 458 -6.11 -3.04 0.20
N PHE A 459 -5.58 -4.05 -0.47
CA PHE A 459 -5.29 -4.02 -1.89
C PHE A 459 -6.53 -4.46 -2.68
N TYR A 460 -6.79 -3.84 -3.84
CA TYR A 460 -7.96 -4.16 -4.67
C TYR A 460 -8.11 -5.68 -4.85
N GLY A 461 -9.33 -6.15 -4.76
CA GLY A 461 -9.67 -7.56 -4.98
C GLY A 461 -9.49 -8.47 -3.75
N ASP A 462 -8.87 -8.00 -2.67
CA ASP A 462 -8.84 -8.78 -1.43
C ASP A 462 -10.25 -9.03 -0.90
N GLU A 463 -11.10 -8.02 -0.99
CA GLU A 463 -12.52 -8.09 -0.62
C GLU A 463 -13.35 -8.96 -1.58
N ALA A 464 -12.90 -9.10 -2.83
CA ALA A 464 -13.51 -9.95 -3.83
C ALA A 464 -13.09 -11.43 -3.73
N GLY A 465 -12.15 -11.72 -2.82
CA GLY A 465 -11.64 -13.07 -2.57
C GLY A 465 -10.49 -13.49 -3.47
N MET A 466 -9.80 -12.57 -4.12
CA MET A 466 -8.65 -12.86 -4.98
C MET A 466 -7.50 -13.48 -4.19
N TRP A 467 -6.77 -14.35 -4.86
CA TRP A 467 -5.55 -15.00 -4.38
C TRP A 467 -4.42 -14.83 -5.41
N GLY A 468 -3.18 -14.98 -4.98
CA GLY A 468 -1.99 -14.86 -5.80
C GLY A 468 -0.75 -14.88 -4.95
N ALA A 469 0.32 -15.52 -5.45
CA ALA A 469 1.66 -15.46 -4.88
C ALA A 469 2.18 -14.02 -4.91
N ASN A 470 3.44 -13.78 -4.57
CA ASN A 470 4.05 -12.47 -4.65
C ASN A 470 4.18 -11.98 -6.10
N ASP A 471 4.60 -10.72 -6.30
CA ASP A 471 4.78 -10.10 -7.61
C ASP A 471 5.46 -11.06 -8.61
N PRO A 472 4.89 -11.22 -9.82
CA PRO A 472 3.75 -10.53 -10.41
C PRO A 472 2.36 -11.15 -10.10
N ASP A 473 2.29 -12.29 -9.42
CA ASP A 473 1.07 -13.09 -9.28
C ASP A 473 0.01 -12.45 -8.38
N CYS A 474 0.38 -11.52 -7.50
CA CYS A 474 -0.55 -10.73 -6.71
C CYS A 474 -1.31 -9.67 -7.54
N ARG A 475 -0.83 -9.35 -8.76
CA ARG A 475 -1.32 -8.28 -9.64
C ARG A 475 -2.30 -8.78 -10.71
N LYS A 476 -3.07 -9.85 -10.41
CA LYS A 476 -4.13 -10.34 -11.31
C LYS A 476 -5.20 -9.26 -11.55
N PRO A 477 -5.90 -9.28 -12.71
CA PRO A 477 -7.00 -8.35 -12.94
C PRO A 477 -8.12 -8.56 -11.92
N MET A 478 -8.79 -7.45 -11.55
CA MET A 478 -9.87 -7.44 -10.56
C MET A 478 -11.03 -8.36 -10.96
N ILE A 479 -11.56 -9.08 -9.99
CA ILE A 479 -12.76 -9.92 -10.16
C ILE A 479 -14.01 -9.08 -9.86
N TRP A 480 -14.84 -8.84 -10.88
CA TRP A 480 -16.08 -8.06 -10.74
C TRP A 480 -17.31 -8.94 -10.57
N PRO A 481 -18.32 -8.52 -9.77
CA PRO A 481 -19.57 -9.25 -9.69
C PRO A 481 -20.31 -9.24 -11.02
N GLY A 482 -20.90 -10.37 -11.38
CA GLY A 482 -21.68 -10.53 -12.61
C GLY A 482 -20.86 -10.89 -13.86
N GLN A 483 -19.53 -10.97 -13.75
CA GLN A 483 -18.68 -11.50 -14.81
C GLN A 483 -18.41 -13.00 -14.58
N SER A 484 -18.27 -13.74 -15.69
CA SER A 484 -17.83 -15.13 -15.69
C SER A 484 -16.34 -15.21 -16.00
N TYR A 485 -15.62 -15.98 -15.21
CA TYR A 485 -14.19 -16.17 -15.33
C TYR A 485 -13.85 -17.61 -15.65
N GLU A 486 -12.76 -17.85 -16.39
CA GLU A 486 -12.16 -19.18 -16.51
C GLU A 486 -11.71 -19.62 -15.12
N ALA A 487 -11.93 -20.91 -14.82
CA ALA A 487 -11.36 -21.48 -13.60
C ALA A 487 -9.84 -21.63 -13.76
N GLU A 488 -9.07 -21.27 -12.74
CA GLU A 488 -7.63 -21.46 -12.74
C GLU A 488 -7.31 -22.96 -12.68
N ARG A 489 -6.56 -23.44 -13.66
CA ARG A 489 -6.15 -24.84 -13.82
C ARG A 489 -4.68 -25.00 -14.13
N PHE A 490 -4.04 -23.96 -14.67
CA PHE A 490 -2.66 -24.04 -15.10
C PHE A 490 -1.70 -23.69 -13.96
N ASN A 491 -0.58 -24.41 -13.92
CA ASN A 491 0.60 -24.02 -13.16
C ASN A 491 1.54 -23.19 -14.06
N PRO A 492 2.53 -22.48 -13.49
CA PRO A 492 3.50 -21.72 -14.30
C PRO A 492 4.23 -22.53 -15.38
N ASP A 493 4.43 -23.81 -15.18
CA ASP A 493 5.06 -24.73 -16.12
C ASP A 493 4.08 -25.33 -17.15
N GLN A 494 2.86 -24.80 -17.23
CA GLN A 494 1.76 -25.21 -18.11
C GLN A 494 1.22 -26.63 -17.80
N THR A 495 1.64 -27.30 -16.74
CA THR A 495 0.93 -28.47 -16.22
C THR A 495 -0.41 -28.03 -15.59
N THR A 496 -1.34 -28.96 -15.48
CA THR A 496 -2.68 -28.66 -14.97
C THR A 496 -2.94 -29.27 -13.60
N HIS A 497 -3.84 -28.66 -12.86
CA HIS A 497 -4.37 -29.14 -11.58
C HIS A 497 -5.91 -29.13 -11.58
N ALA A 498 -6.53 -29.63 -10.52
CA ALA A 498 -7.98 -29.51 -10.33
C ALA A 498 -8.43 -28.04 -10.37
N ALA A 499 -9.52 -27.77 -11.07
CA ALA A 499 -10.02 -26.42 -11.32
C ALA A 499 -10.34 -25.66 -10.03
N ASP A 500 -9.79 -24.47 -9.89
CA ASP A 500 -10.14 -23.49 -8.86
C ASP A 500 -11.12 -22.47 -9.45
N ALA A 501 -12.40 -22.55 -9.09
CA ALA A 501 -13.40 -21.62 -9.60
C ALA A 501 -13.10 -20.18 -9.18
N VAL A 502 -12.96 -19.29 -10.16
CA VAL A 502 -12.75 -17.85 -9.97
C VAL A 502 -14.11 -17.18 -9.98
N VAL A 503 -14.56 -16.72 -8.82
CA VAL A 503 -15.86 -16.07 -8.64
C VAL A 503 -15.73 -14.95 -7.61
N PHE A 504 -16.52 -13.89 -7.78
CA PHE A 504 -16.62 -12.82 -6.78
C PHE A 504 -17.15 -13.36 -5.45
N ASP A 505 -16.36 -13.28 -4.38
CA ASP A 505 -16.71 -13.75 -3.04
C ASP A 505 -17.61 -12.74 -2.31
N ARG A 506 -18.93 -12.88 -2.50
CA ARG A 506 -19.92 -11.98 -1.92
C ARG A 506 -19.91 -12.01 -0.38
N ASP A 507 -19.60 -13.15 0.22
CA ASP A 507 -19.56 -13.31 1.67
C ASP A 507 -18.35 -12.57 2.27
N LEU A 508 -17.19 -12.68 1.63
CA LEU A 508 -16.01 -11.93 2.04
C LEU A 508 -16.19 -10.41 1.82
N PHE A 509 -16.77 -9.99 0.69
CA PHE A 509 -17.10 -8.60 0.42
C PHE A 509 -17.99 -8.01 1.53
N ASN A 510 -19.05 -8.73 1.91
CA ASN A 510 -19.94 -8.32 2.99
C ASN A 510 -19.24 -8.30 4.35
N TRP A 511 -18.25 -9.16 4.56
CA TRP A 511 -17.41 -9.17 5.75
C TRP A 511 -16.55 -7.89 5.86
N TYR A 512 -15.85 -7.51 4.80
CA TYR A 512 -15.12 -6.24 4.74
C TYR A 512 -16.07 -5.07 5.01
N LYS A 513 -17.15 -4.96 4.27
CA LYS A 513 -18.16 -3.90 4.43
C LYS A 513 -18.68 -3.81 5.86
N LYS A 514 -18.97 -4.94 6.50
CA LYS A 514 -19.44 -5.03 7.88
C LYS A 514 -18.44 -4.44 8.86
N PHE A 515 -17.18 -4.87 8.81
CA PHE A 515 -16.16 -4.42 9.76
C PHE A 515 -15.70 -2.98 9.51
N ILE A 516 -15.66 -2.54 8.27
CA ILE A 516 -15.47 -1.13 7.92
C ILE A 516 -16.62 -0.28 8.49
N GLY A 517 -17.86 -0.73 8.33
CA GLY A 517 -19.05 -0.05 8.88
C GLY A 517 -19.00 0.09 10.40
N ILE A 518 -18.58 -0.96 11.11
CA ILE A 518 -18.37 -0.94 12.57
C ILE A 518 -17.30 0.10 12.94
N ARG A 519 -16.16 0.09 12.25
CA ARG A 519 -15.10 1.08 12.49
C ARG A 519 -15.58 2.51 12.31
N GLN A 520 -16.41 2.77 11.32
CA GLN A 520 -16.98 4.11 11.07
C GLN A 520 -18.04 4.51 12.10
N GLN A 521 -18.85 3.56 12.55
CA GLN A 521 -19.91 3.78 13.52
C GLN A 521 -19.36 4.17 14.89
N TYR A 522 -18.23 3.57 15.31
CA TYR A 522 -17.61 3.79 16.62
C TYR A 522 -16.34 4.61 16.49
N SER A 523 -16.41 5.90 16.89
CA SER A 523 -15.27 6.82 16.83
C SER A 523 -14.10 6.36 17.71
N SER A 524 -14.36 5.63 18.79
CA SER A 524 -13.33 5.04 19.64
C SER A 524 -12.42 4.07 18.88
N LEU A 525 -12.92 3.34 17.88
CA LEU A 525 -12.10 2.46 17.04
C LEU A 525 -11.12 3.25 16.15
N ARG A 526 -11.47 4.48 15.79
CA ARG A 526 -10.62 5.34 14.96
C ARG A 526 -9.66 6.19 15.79
N LEU A 527 -10.16 6.85 16.83
CA LEU A 527 -9.48 7.92 17.57
C LEU A 527 -9.28 7.63 19.06
N GLY A 528 -9.83 6.53 19.58
CA GLY A 528 -9.81 6.23 21.00
C GLY A 528 -8.47 5.70 21.49
N SER A 529 -8.25 5.82 22.79
CA SER A 529 -7.15 5.16 23.51
C SER A 529 -7.25 3.64 23.43
N PHE A 530 -6.16 2.96 23.66
CA PHE A 530 -6.05 1.49 23.59
C PHE A 530 -5.66 0.91 24.96
N HIS A 531 -6.38 -0.14 25.38
CA HIS A 531 -6.07 -0.88 26.61
C HIS A 531 -6.18 -2.38 26.35
N THR A 532 -5.11 -3.13 26.59
CA THR A 532 -5.14 -4.58 26.62
C THR A 532 -5.92 -5.05 27.86
N LEU A 533 -6.88 -5.95 27.67
CA LEU A 533 -7.73 -6.49 28.75
C LEU A 533 -7.30 -7.91 29.16
N GLU A 534 -7.01 -8.77 28.18
CA GLU A 534 -6.54 -10.15 28.43
C GLU A 534 -5.58 -10.60 27.33
N THR A 535 -4.47 -11.21 27.78
CA THR A 535 -3.54 -11.97 26.94
C THR A 535 -3.41 -13.36 27.53
N SER A 536 -4.08 -14.34 26.95
CA SER A 536 -4.06 -15.72 27.44
C SER A 536 -3.43 -16.65 26.42
N ASP A 537 -2.18 -17.03 26.62
CA ASP A 537 -1.45 -17.95 25.75
C ASP A 537 -2.10 -19.34 25.76
N ALA A 538 -2.53 -19.82 26.95
CA ALA A 538 -3.17 -21.12 27.11
C ALA A 538 -4.52 -21.23 26.36
N LYS A 539 -5.31 -20.15 26.36
CA LYS A 539 -6.59 -20.09 25.65
C LYS A 539 -6.47 -19.61 24.21
N LYS A 540 -5.30 -19.11 23.78
CA LYS A 540 -5.09 -18.36 22.53
C LYS A 540 -6.10 -17.21 22.37
N LEU A 541 -6.39 -16.52 23.48
CA LEU A 541 -7.36 -15.44 23.59
C LEU A 541 -6.68 -14.09 23.74
N TYR A 542 -7.07 -13.15 22.87
CA TYR A 542 -6.64 -11.76 22.94
C TYR A 542 -7.84 -10.84 23.10
N ALA A 543 -7.83 -9.96 24.10
CA ALA A 543 -8.89 -8.98 24.27
C ALA A 543 -8.32 -7.59 24.57
N PHE A 544 -8.93 -6.57 23.93
CA PHE A 544 -8.57 -5.17 24.15
C PHE A 544 -9.81 -4.26 24.14
N LYS A 545 -9.63 -3.07 24.71
CA LYS A 545 -10.65 -2.01 24.75
C LYS A 545 -10.17 -0.77 24.02
N ARG A 546 -11.08 -0.14 23.28
CA ARG A 546 -10.91 1.19 22.69
C ARG A 546 -11.87 2.15 23.38
N THR A 547 -11.38 3.31 23.81
CA THR A 547 -12.16 4.29 24.58
C THR A 547 -12.01 5.69 24.01
N LEU A 548 -13.14 6.38 23.79
CA LEU A 548 -13.19 7.78 23.44
C LEU A 548 -14.34 8.47 24.21
N GLY A 549 -14.00 9.29 25.20
CA GLY A 549 -14.99 9.81 26.12
C GLY A 549 -15.77 8.70 26.81
N ASN A 550 -17.09 8.67 26.67
CA ASN A 550 -17.95 7.64 27.23
C ASN A 550 -18.17 6.42 26.31
N GLU A 551 -17.69 6.48 25.07
CA GLU A 551 -17.80 5.38 24.12
C GLU A 551 -16.69 4.36 24.36
N ASN A 552 -17.06 3.13 24.65
CA ASN A 552 -16.16 2.01 24.83
C ASN A 552 -16.52 0.87 23.90
N VAL A 553 -15.50 0.33 23.23
CA VAL A 553 -15.62 -0.88 22.43
C VAL A 553 -14.61 -1.91 22.94
N ILE A 554 -15.09 -3.10 23.28
CA ILE A 554 -14.26 -4.25 23.63
C ILE A 554 -14.23 -5.22 22.46
N VAL A 555 -13.04 -5.64 22.08
CA VAL A 555 -12.81 -6.61 21.01
C VAL A 555 -12.19 -7.85 21.65
N VAL A 556 -12.78 -9.01 21.41
CA VAL A 556 -12.31 -10.30 21.93
C VAL A 556 -12.07 -11.25 20.78
N ILE A 557 -10.87 -11.78 20.66
CA ILE A 557 -10.41 -12.64 19.57
C ILE A 557 -10.03 -14.00 20.13
N ASN A 558 -10.61 -15.05 19.57
CA ASN A 558 -10.25 -16.43 19.84
C ASN A 558 -9.54 -17.01 18.62
N ARG A 559 -8.22 -17.26 18.76
CA ARG A 559 -7.40 -17.92 17.72
C ARG A 559 -7.31 -19.44 17.93
N SER A 560 -8.00 -19.99 18.90
CA SER A 560 -8.00 -21.43 19.14
C SER A 560 -9.04 -22.17 18.28
N ASP A 561 -8.92 -23.49 18.26
CA ASP A 561 -9.87 -24.44 17.63
C ASP A 561 -11.05 -24.81 18.52
N LYS A 562 -11.17 -24.21 19.72
CA LYS A 562 -12.21 -24.47 20.71
C LYS A 562 -12.93 -23.19 21.11
N PRO A 563 -14.21 -23.26 21.51
CA PRO A 563 -14.89 -22.11 22.13
C PRO A 563 -14.17 -21.68 23.41
N VAL A 564 -14.04 -20.36 23.61
CA VAL A 564 -13.40 -19.78 24.80
C VAL A 564 -14.34 -18.77 25.45
N VAL A 565 -14.41 -18.79 26.78
CA VAL A 565 -15.18 -17.82 27.55
C VAL A 565 -14.26 -16.68 28.00
N PHE A 566 -14.64 -15.45 27.64
CA PHE A 566 -14.03 -14.21 28.10
C PHE A 566 -14.85 -13.62 29.24
N THR A 567 -14.18 -13.23 30.33
CA THR A 567 -14.78 -12.56 31.50
C THR A 567 -13.94 -11.35 31.87
N HIS A 568 -14.58 -10.21 32.13
CA HIS A 568 -13.86 -9.02 32.58
C HIS A 568 -14.75 -8.15 33.47
N THR A 569 -14.14 -7.38 34.36
CA THR A 569 -14.86 -6.47 35.29
C THR A 569 -15.64 -5.39 34.55
N ASP A 570 -15.13 -4.87 33.45
CA ASP A 570 -15.80 -3.87 32.62
C ASP A 570 -17.19 -4.33 32.11
N LEU A 571 -17.38 -5.64 31.90
CA LEU A 571 -18.66 -6.18 31.48
C LEU A 571 -19.77 -6.02 32.54
N LYS A 572 -19.39 -5.89 33.80
CA LYS A 572 -20.34 -5.72 34.92
C LYS A 572 -20.80 -4.27 35.08
N THR A 573 -19.97 -3.30 34.68
CA THR A 573 -20.15 -1.88 35.03
C THR A 573 -20.70 -1.04 33.87
N ASN A 574 -20.53 -1.45 32.61
CA ASN A 574 -20.66 -0.56 31.44
C ASN A 574 -21.74 -0.96 30.41
N ASN A 575 -22.76 -1.72 30.77
CA ASN A 575 -23.90 -2.03 29.88
C ASN A 575 -23.53 -2.43 28.42
N PHE A 576 -22.50 -3.23 28.25
CA PHE A 576 -22.09 -3.67 26.91
C PHE A 576 -23.14 -4.52 26.21
N LYS A 577 -23.25 -4.34 24.90
CA LYS A 577 -24.02 -5.20 23.99
C LYS A 577 -23.10 -5.79 22.93
N ASP A 578 -23.32 -7.04 22.61
CA ASP A 578 -22.73 -7.61 21.40
C ASP A 578 -23.31 -6.90 20.18
N ILE A 579 -22.44 -6.33 19.35
CA ILE A 579 -22.91 -5.50 18.22
C ILE A 579 -23.58 -6.30 17.11
N PHE A 580 -23.39 -7.62 17.07
CA PHE A 580 -23.98 -8.50 16.07
C PHE A 580 -25.34 -9.04 16.51
N SER A 581 -25.39 -9.62 17.70
CA SER A 581 -26.62 -10.17 18.26
C SER A 581 -27.53 -9.15 18.92
N ARG A 582 -27.01 -7.95 19.25
CA ARG A 582 -27.67 -6.91 20.05
C ARG A 582 -27.99 -7.30 21.50
N LEU A 583 -27.56 -8.47 21.91
CA LEU A 583 -27.79 -8.96 23.27
C LEU A 583 -26.90 -8.26 24.29
N LYS A 584 -27.44 -7.96 25.45
CA LYS A 584 -26.69 -7.40 26.58
C LYS A 584 -25.73 -8.44 27.15
N VAL A 585 -24.49 -8.03 27.38
CA VAL A 585 -23.43 -8.84 27.99
C VAL A 585 -23.09 -8.27 29.36
N THR A 586 -23.34 -9.02 30.43
CA THR A 586 -23.21 -8.51 31.81
C THR A 586 -22.09 -9.16 32.61
N ARG A 587 -21.57 -10.30 32.21
CA ARG A 587 -20.54 -11.04 32.98
C ARG A 587 -19.50 -11.72 32.12
N GLN A 588 -19.95 -12.38 31.07
CA GLN A 588 -19.10 -13.20 30.21
C GLN A 588 -19.65 -13.27 28.79
N VAL A 589 -18.79 -13.57 27.83
CA VAL A 589 -19.16 -13.86 26.45
C VAL A 589 -18.40 -15.08 25.95
N MET A 590 -19.07 -15.95 25.22
CA MET A 590 -18.44 -17.08 24.54
C MET A 590 -18.00 -16.64 23.15
N VAL A 591 -16.73 -16.89 22.82
CA VAL A 591 -16.14 -16.64 21.51
C VAL A 591 -15.93 -17.97 20.80
N LYS A 592 -16.50 -18.13 19.63
CA LYS A 592 -16.37 -19.36 18.83
C LYS A 592 -14.91 -19.58 18.38
N PRO A 593 -14.54 -20.80 17.94
CA PRO A 593 -13.23 -21.06 17.37
C PRO A 593 -12.92 -20.15 16.19
N MET A 594 -11.71 -19.63 16.10
CA MET A 594 -11.23 -18.76 15.00
C MET A 594 -12.20 -17.62 14.69
N ASP A 595 -12.71 -16.93 15.74
CA ASP A 595 -13.76 -15.92 15.61
C ASP A 595 -13.46 -14.70 16.50
N ILE A 596 -14.26 -13.66 16.31
CA ILE A 596 -14.16 -12.36 16.98
C ILE A 596 -15.53 -11.94 17.52
N VAL A 597 -15.55 -11.40 18.73
CA VAL A 597 -16.71 -10.73 19.32
C VAL A 597 -16.36 -9.26 19.53
N VAL A 598 -17.30 -8.39 19.17
CA VAL A 598 -17.18 -6.94 19.38
C VAL A 598 -18.34 -6.47 20.25
N LEU A 599 -18.02 -5.88 21.38
CA LEU A 599 -18.97 -5.39 22.37
C LEU A 599 -18.88 -3.86 22.45
N ALA A 600 -20.01 -3.18 22.50
CA ALA A 600 -20.05 -1.73 22.67
C ALA A 600 -21.06 -1.34 23.74
N ASN A 601 -20.79 -0.23 24.46
CA ASN A 601 -21.64 0.31 25.50
C ASN A 601 -22.54 1.48 25.04
N ARG A 602 -22.65 1.70 23.73
CA ARG A 602 -23.44 2.76 23.13
C ARG A 602 -24.82 2.28 22.69
#